data_ff7f8e60d634b6669defa5d141144780
#
_entry.id   ff7f8e60d634b6669defa5d141144780
#
_cell.length_a   1.000
_cell.length_b   1.000
_cell.length_c   1.000
_cell.angle_alpha   90.00
_cell.angle_beta   90.00
_cell.angle_gamma   90.00
#
_symmetry.space_group_name_H-M   'P 1'
#
loop_
_entity.id
_entity.type
_entity.pdbx_description
1 polymer ?
#
loop_
_entity_poly.entity_id
_entity_poly.type
_entity_poly.pdbx_seq_one_letter_code
_entity_poly.pdbx_strand_id
1 'polypeptide(L)'
;MRKLFYYIVMTNTTPLHIGNGDNTFTDLDVIKDKEGKFFIPGTTLAGCFLHSLNEENQKLFNPTVDENMTKQSPFFISDALVEEESISYETRDGIALDENKITIDGNKYDYEIVPAGCHFRFRIEVFDRDENVLYEKLVDQILASIDNQDIRLGYKTSRGLGAFKIERVGSKIFNKDNYNDYFNFDSHQLNNYDLYEFEALASKYLNMKISLKQQGGLSIRTYQTKKGEADFIHIHSGNKPVIPGTSWNGLFRKQFNYYLKLLPQEIKIEDIFGANIDSEDKIKSNIYFKESIIYDYEILSMVRNKINRYDNSTIKGGLYKEESCYNGTTELEITLNKRSLNSQQIEIIKKILLLVIKDLDQGFIALGGETSIGRGLFKVEKVMIDDKCVCLEDEVC
;
A
#
# COMPACT_ATOMS: atom_id res chain seq x y z
N MET A 1 19.49 34.40 -5.80
CA MET A 1 19.92 33.02 -5.59
C MET A 1 19.64 32.65 -4.14
N ARG A 2 18.83 31.60 -3.91
CA ARG A 2 18.49 31.11 -2.57
C ARG A 2 18.87 29.64 -2.46
N LYS A 3 19.12 29.17 -1.24
CA LYS A 3 19.25 27.73 -0.93
C LYS A 3 18.16 27.38 0.07
N LEU A 4 17.32 26.42 -0.30
CA LEU A 4 16.23 25.94 0.52
C LEU A 4 16.57 24.52 0.98
N PHE A 5 16.46 24.28 2.26
CA PHE A 5 16.70 22.98 2.88
C PHE A 5 15.43 22.54 3.61
N TYR A 6 15.01 21.32 3.37
CA TYR A 6 13.91 20.68 4.06
C TYR A 6 14.39 19.37 4.66
N TYR A 7 14.09 19.18 5.92
CA TYR A 7 14.33 17.92 6.64
C TYR A 7 12.98 17.30 6.95
N ILE A 8 12.74 16.11 6.44
CA ILE A 8 11.45 15.43 6.50
C ILE A 8 11.57 14.16 7.35
N VAL A 9 10.66 14.01 8.30
CA VAL A 9 10.42 12.76 9.04
C VAL A 9 9.05 12.24 8.63
N MET A 10 9.01 10.99 8.19
CA MET A 10 7.79 10.31 7.76
C MET A 10 7.74 8.88 8.30
N THR A 11 6.53 8.36 8.50
CA THR A 11 6.30 6.98 8.95
C THR A 11 5.57 6.20 7.86
N ASN A 12 5.99 4.96 7.60
CA ASN A 12 5.21 4.09 6.72
C ASN A 12 3.99 3.56 7.47
N THR A 13 2.80 3.93 6.98
CA THR A 13 1.52 3.50 7.56
C THR A 13 1.09 2.11 7.11
N THR A 14 1.75 1.58 6.09
CA THR A 14 1.56 0.22 5.57
C THR A 14 2.92 -0.43 5.33
N PRO A 15 3.00 -1.77 5.28
CA PRO A 15 4.26 -2.44 4.98
C PRO A 15 4.89 -1.94 3.67
N LEU A 16 6.21 -2.03 3.58
CA LEU A 16 6.99 -1.50 2.46
C LEU A 16 7.89 -2.58 1.86
N HIS A 17 7.96 -2.64 0.53
CA HIS A 17 8.96 -3.41 -0.19
C HIS A 17 9.62 -2.56 -1.27
N ILE A 18 10.93 -2.36 -1.16
CA ILE A 18 11.77 -1.79 -2.22
C ILE A 18 12.89 -2.80 -2.45
N GLY A 19 12.85 -3.46 -3.60
CA GLY A 19 13.80 -4.52 -3.94
C GLY A 19 15.15 -3.98 -4.36
N ASN A 20 16.19 -4.78 -4.16
CA ASN A 20 17.56 -4.52 -4.63
C ASN A 20 17.89 -5.29 -5.93
N GLY A 21 16.98 -6.18 -6.39
CA GLY A 21 17.21 -7.10 -7.50
C GLY A 21 17.89 -8.41 -7.11
N ASP A 22 18.22 -8.59 -5.83
CA ASP A 22 18.80 -9.82 -5.29
C ASP A 22 17.70 -10.77 -4.78
N ASN A 23 18.05 -12.06 -4.67
CA ASN A 23 17.21 -13.15 -4.23
C ASN A 23 17.99 -14.11 -3.31
N THR A 24 18.67 -13.55 -2.31
CA THR A 24 19.56 -14.32 -1.41
C THR A 24 18.79 -15.07 -0.34
N PHE A 25 17.77 -14.46 0.24
CA PHE A 25 16.97 -15.01 1.34
C PHE A 25 15.53 -15.33 0.92
N THR A 26 14.96 -14.50 0.07
CA THR A 26 13.63 -14.66 -0.53
C THR A 26 13.74 -14.50 -2.04
N ASP A 27 12.66 -14.77 -2.80
CA ASP A 27 12.64 -14.51 -4.24
C ASP A 27 12.79 -13.01 -4.56
N LEU A 28 12.39 -12.14 -3.60
CA LEU A 28 12.51 -10.68 -3.70
C LEU A 28 12.94 -10.10 -2.35
N ASP A 29 14.22 -9.82 -2.19
CA ASP A 29 14.77 -9.20 -0.98
C ASP A 29 14.63 -7.68 -1.01
N VAL A 30 14.48 -7.03 0.16
CA VAL A 30 14.52 -5.58 0.28
C VAL A 30 15.94 -5.05 0.20
N ILE A 31 16.08 -3.82 -0.29
CA ILE A 31 17.38 -3.13 -0.36
C ILE A 31 17.89 -2.83 1.06
N LYS A 32 19.17 -3.11 1.28
CA LYS A 32 19.88 -2.84 2.54
C LYS A 32 21.24 -2.22 2.24
N ASP A 33 21.73 -1.41 3.14
CA ASP A 33 23.10 -0.92 3.11
C ASP A 33 24.09 -2.00 3.54
N LYS A 34 25.38 -1.65 3.57
CA LYS A 34 26.47 -2.58 4.00
C LYS A 34 26.41 -2.98 5.47
N GLU A 35 25.61 -2.29 6.28
CA GLU A 35 25.37 -2.59 7.69
C GLU A 35 24.11 -3.45 7.87
N GLY A 36 23.41 -3.77 6.77
CA GLY A 36 22.18 -4.55 6.77
C GLY A 36 20.93 -3.75 7.13
N LYS A 37 21.01 -2.42 7.14
CA LYS A 37 19.87 -1.53 7.41
C LYS A 37 19.14 -1.20 6.11
N PHE A 38 17.82 -1.26 6.18
CA PHE A 38 16.96 -0.82 5.08
C PHE A 38 17.05 0.70 4.89
N PHE A 39 17.00 1.13 3.65
CA PHE A 39 16.87 2.55 3.30
C PHE A 39 16.03 2.70 2.03
N ILE A 40 15.52 3.89 1.78
CA ILE A 40 14.81 4.22 0.54
C ILE A 40 15.76 5.05 -0.31
N PRO A 41 16.20 4.56 -1.49
CA PRO A 41 17.08 5.33 -2.36
C PRO A 41 16.48 6.67 -2.76
N GLY A 42 17.29 7.74 -2.72
CA GLY A 42 16.89 9.08 -3.17
C GLY A 42 16.41 9.08 -4.62
N THR A 43 16.92 8.17 -5.45
CA THR A 43 16.45 7.95 -6.83
C THR A 43 15.01 7.44 -6.88
N THR A 44 14.62 6.57 -5.95
CA THR A 44 13.23 6.08 -5.81
C THR A 44 12.30 7.22 -5.40
N LEU A 45 12.71 8.02 -4.41
CA LEU A 45 11.96 9.20 -3.98
C LEU A 45 11.81 10.20 -5.13
N ALA A 46 12.92 10.58 -5.78
CA ALA A 46 12.92 11.53 -6.88
C ALA A 46 12.02 11.09 -8.04
N GLY A 47 12.07 9.81 -8.42
CA GLY A 47 11.20 9.24 -9.45
C GLY A 47 9.72 9.34 -9.07
N CYS A 48 9.36 8.97 -7.84
CA CYS A 48 7.98 9.05 -7.36
C CYS A 48 7.49 10.51 -7.26
N PHE A 49 8.33 11.42 -6.82
CA PHE A 49 8.01 12.86 -6.76
C PHE A 49 7.76 13.41 -8.16
N LEU A 50 8.67 13.16 -9.10
CA LEU A 50 8.52 13.59 -10.49
C LEU A 50 7.19 13.12 -11.09
N HIS A 51 6.83 11.84 -10.92
CA HIS A 51 5.59 11.28 -11.44
C HIS A 51 4.31 11.77 -10.75
N SER A 52 4.41 12.35 -9.56
CA SER A 52 3.26 12.93 -8.85
C SER A 52 2.90 14.34 -9.35
N LEU A 53 3.84 15.02 -10.01
CA LEU A 53 3.71 16.38 -10.49
C LEU A 53 3.01 16.43 -11.86
N ASN A 54 2.40 17.57 -12.18
CA ASN A 54 1.91 17.84 -13.52
C ASN A 54 3.09 18.14 -14.48
N GLU A 55 2.83 18.15 -15.79
CA GLU A 55 3.86 18.32 -16.82
C GLU A 55 4.68 19.61 -16.68
N GLU A 56 4.06 20.71 -16.26
CA GLU A 56 4.73 21.98 -16.03
C GLU A 56 5.71 21.90 -14.87
N ASN A 57 5.26 21.35 -13.75
CA ASN A 57 6.07 21.15 -12.56
C ASN A 57 7.15 20.08 -12.74
N GLN A 58 6.91 19.07 -13.58
CA GLN A 58 7.93 18.10 -13.97
C GLN A 58 9.12 18.76 -14.66
N LYS A 59 8.86 19.72 -15.55
CA LYS A 59 9.92 20.51 -16.23
C LYS A 59 10.72 21.40 -15.28
N LEU A 60 10.08 21.88 -14.20
CA LEU A 60 10.79 22.62 -13.13
C LEU A 60 11.64 21.68 -12.25
N PHE A 61 11.12 20.50 -11.95
CA PHE A 61 11.82 19.51 -11.15
C PHE A 61 13.01 18.88 -11.89
N ASN A 62 12.83 18.55 -13.16
CA ASN A 62 13.86 17.96 -14.02
C ASN A 62 13.90 18.69 -15.39
N PRO A 63 14.58 19.83 -15.46
CA PRO A 63 14.60 20.65 -16.67
C PRO A 63 15.39 19.98 -17.79
N THR A 64 14.75 19.88 -18.98
CA THR A 64 15.38 19.48 -20.24
C THR A 64 15.66 20.69 -21.09
N VAL A 65 16.80 20.76 -21.76
CA VAL A 65 17.17 21.87 -22.67
C VAL A 65 16.74 21.55 -24.10
N ASP A 66 17.00 20.30 -24.53
CA ASP A 66 16.63 19.71 -25.83
C ASP A 66 16.41 18.22 -25.62
N GLU A 67 15.88 17.51 -26.63
CA GLU A 67 15.60 16.06 -26.56
C GLU A 67 16.80 15.20 -26.10
N ASN A 68 18.04 15.73 -26.20
CA ASN A 68 19.27 15.04 -25.85
C ASN A 68 20.12 15.74 -24.76
N MET A 69 19.67 16.87 -24.21
CA MET A 69 20.42 17.61 -23.18
C MET A 69 19.54 17.92 -21.97
N THR A 70 19.89 17.37 -20.80
CA THR A 70 19.27 17.71 -19.52
C THR A 70 20.12 18.76 -18.79
N LYS A 71 19.48 19.78 -18.23
CA LYS A 71 20.09 20.64 -17.20
C LYS A 71 20.12 19.89 -15.89
N GLN A 72 21.10 20.20 -15.06
CA GLN A 72 21.11 19.72 -13.68
C GLN A 72 19.84 20.17 -12.96
N SER A 73 19.14 19.21 -12.35
CA SER A 73 17.98 19.49 -11.50
C SER A 73 18.33 20.51 -10.40
N PRO A 74 17.46 21.47 -10.10
CA PRO A 74 17.62 22.31 -8.92
C PRO A 74 17.40 21.53 -7.61
N PHE A 75 16.78 20.34 -7.67
CA PHE A 75 16.50 19.52 -6.52
C PHE A 75 17.59 18.48 -6.28
N PHE A 76 18.01 18.35 -5.04
CA PHE A 76 18.76 17.22 -4.52
C PHE A 76 17.92 16.52 -3.45
N ILE A 77 17.79 15.20 -3.58
CA ILE A 77 16.99 14.37 -2.66
C ILE A 77 17.93 13.30 -2.09
N SER A 78 18.09 13.31 -0.78
CA SER A 78 18.90 12.29 -0.11
C SER A 78 18.18 10.95 -0.05
N ASP A 79 18.92 9.88 0.21
CA ASP A 79 18.31 8.63 0.66
C ASP A 79 17.51 8.86 1.94
N ALA A 80 16.37 8.13 2.07
CA ALA A 80 15.64 8.12 3.32
C ALA A 80 16.14 6.98 4.21
N LEU A 81 16.74 7.37 5.32
CA LEU A 81 17.32 6.46 6.30
C LEU A 81 16.29 6.11 7.36
N VAL A 82 16.23 4.83 7.73
CA VAL A 82 15.40 4.36 8.84
C VAL A 82 16.00 4.83 10.18
N GLU A 83 15.14 5.22 11.13
CA GLU A 83 15.59 5.70 12.45
C GLU A 83 15.74 4.57 13.47
N GLU A 84 15.01 3.47 13.32
CA GLU A 84 15.10 2.30 14.19
C GLU A 84 16.49 1.67 14.11
N GLU A 85 17.01 1.27 15.27
CA GLU A 85 18.31 0.56 15.35
C GLU A 85 18.25 -0.81 14.69
N SER A 86 17.10 -1.48 14.78
CA SER A 86 16.85 -2.79 14.17
C SER A 86 15.42 -2.89 13.66
N ILE A 87 15.25 -3.49 12.47
CA ILE A 87 13.96 -3.80 11.87
C ILE A 87 13.77 -5.31 11.89
N SER A 88 12.62 -5.76 12.34
CA SER A 88 12.20 -7.16 12.17
C SER A 88 11.54 -7.32 10.80
N TYR A 89 12.32 -7.71 9.79
CA TYR A 89 11.80 -7.98 8.45
C TYR A 89 10.85 -9.17 8.48
N GLU A 90 9.82 -9.11 7.66
CA GLU A 90 8.82 -10.17 7.51
C GLU A 90 8.87 -10.73 6.10
N THR A 91 8.64 -12.04 5.97
CA THR A 91 8.49 -12.69 4.67
C THR A 91 7.01 -12.92 4.38
N ARG A 92 6.59 -12.60 3.18
CA ARG A 92 5.20 -12.77 2.69
C ARG A 92 5.19 -13.69 1.47
N ASP A 93 4.28 -14.65 1.49
CA ASP A 93 4.00 -15.47 0.30
C ASP A 93 3.14 -14.71 -0.71
N GLY A 94 3.50 -14.78 -1.98
CA GLY A 94 2.71 -14.33 -3.11
C GLY A 94 2.27 -15.53 -3.94
N ILE A 95 0.98 -15.61 -4.26
CA ILE A 95 0.41 -16.66 -5.09
C ILE A 95 -0.50 -16.04 -6.13
N ALA A 96 -0.33 -16.42 -7.41
CA ALA A 96 -1.31 -16.11 -8.43
C ALA A 96 -2.37 -17.23 -8.50
N LEU A 97 -3.63 -16.82 -8.49
CA LEU A 97 -4.78 -17.73 -8.59
C LEU A 97 -5.51 -17.49 -9.92
N ASP A 98 -6.03 -18.55 -10.51
CA ASP A 98 -6.94 -18.50 -11.65
C ASP A 98 -8.36 -18.04 -11.25
N GLU A 99 -9.27 -17.99 -12.22
CA GLU A 99 -10.68 -17.64 -12.01
C GLU A 99 -11.41 -18.58 -11.02
N ASN A 100 -10.93 -19.80 -10.87
CA ASN A 100 -11.48 -20.85 -10.00
C ASN A 100 -10.82 -20.87 -8.61
N LYS A 101 -9.92 -19.90 -8.31
CA LYS A 101 -9.09 -19.86 -7.09
C LYS A 101 -8.09 -21.04 -7.00
N ILE A 102 -7.68 -21.61 -8.14
CA ILE A 102 -6.63 -22.64 -8.22
C ILE A 102 -5.30 -21.92 -8.42
N THR A 103 -4.27 -22.37 -7.72
CA THR A 103 -2.90 -21.85 -7.87
C THR A 103 -2.39 -22.13 -9.28
N ILE A 104 -1.87 -21.09 -9.94
CA ILE A 104 -1.19 -21.22 -11.21
C ILE A 104 0.21 -21.74 -10.92
N ASP A 105 0.56 -22.91 -11.49
CA ASP A 105 1.86 -23.54 -11.28
C ASP A 105 3.01 -22.61 -11.67
N GLY A 106 4.05 -22.59 -10.82
CA GLY A 106 5.24 -21.73 -11.02
C GLY A 106 5.08 -20.29 -10.58
N ASN A 107 3.89 -19.86 -10.13
CA ASN A 107 3.62 -18.48 -9.70
C ASN A 107 3.52 -18.31 -8.18
N LYS A 108 4.13 -19.22 -7.40
CA LYS A 108 4.38 -19.01 -5.98
C LYS A 108 5.76 -18.38 -5.84
N TYR A 109 5.82 -17.29 -5.10
CA TYR A 109 7.05 -16.60 -4.75
C TYR A 109 6.94 -16.02 -3.35
N ASP A 110 8.06 -15.78 -2.70
CA ASP A 110 8.10 -15.07 -1.45
C ASP A 110 8.83 -13.73 -1.60
N TYR A 111 8.53 -12.80 -0.70
CA TYR A 111 9.13 -11.49 -0.72
C TYR A 111 9.26 -10.93 0.69
N GLU A 112 10.38 -10.27 0.92
CA GLU A 112 10.67 -9.60 2.19
C GLU A 112 9.93 -8.26 2.26
N ILE A 113 9.47 -7.86 3.45
CA ILE A 113 8.87 -6.56 3.69
C ILE A 113 9.43 -5.91 4.95
N VAL A 114 9.42 -4.59 4.96
CA VAL A 114 9.58 -3.74 6.13
C VAL A 114 8.20 -3.56 6.74
N PRO A 115 7.99 -3.88 8.03
CA PRO A 115 6.68 -3.73 8.68
C PRO A 115 6.23 -2.25 8.71
N ALA A 116 4.94 -2.02 8.92
CA ALA A 116 4.40 -0.69 9.12
C ALA A 116 4.86 -0.10 10.46
N GLY A 117 4.95 1.24 10.52
CA GLY A 117 5.30 1.97 11.74
C GLY A 117 6.78 2.30 11.87
N CYS A 118 7.60 2.08 10.85
CA CYS A 118 8.99 2.49 10.83
C CYS A 118 9.12 3.97 10.44
N HIS A 119 10.05 4.68 11.09
CA HIS A 119 10.31 6.09 10.86
C HIS A 119 11.47 6.28 9.89
N PHE A 120 11.29 7.18 8.96
CA PHE A 120 12.26 7.50 7.92
C PHE A 120 12.56 8.98 7.90
N ARG A 121 13.83 9.33 7.72
CA ARG A 121 14.28 10.72 7.57
C ARG A 121 15.01 10.91 6.26
N PHE A 122 14.69 11.97 5.56
CA PHE A 122 15.39 12.39 4.36
C PHE A 122 15.40 13.91 4.21
N ARG A 123 16.16 14.40 3.23
CA ARG A 123 16.26 15.83 2.95
C ARG A 123 15.93 16.12 1.51
N ILE A 124 15.31 17.28 1.32
CA ILE A 124 15.16 17.92 0.02
C ILE A 124 15.97 19.22 0.09
N GLU A 125 16.90 19.37 -0.83
CA GLU A 125 17.68 20.61 -0.98
C GLU A 125 17.35 21.22 -2.34
N VAL A 126 17.07 22.52 -2.39
CA VAL A 126 16.73 23.23 -3.61
C VAL A 126 17.69 24.39 -3.82
N PHE A 127 18.36 24.37 -4.97
CA PHE A 127 19.22 25.47 -5.43
C PHE A 127 18.41 26.37 -6.34
N ASP A 128 17.77 27.39 -5.75
CA ASP A 128 16.98 28.37 -6.46
C ASP A 128 17.90 29.36 -7.20
N ARG A 129 17.99 29.18 -8.51
CA ARG A 129 18.78 30.03 -9.41
C ARG A 129 17.94 31.09 -10.10
N ASP A 130 16.62 30.91 -10.12
CA ASP A 130 15.65 31.78 -10.79
C ASP A 130 14.63 32.27 -9.74
N GLU A 131 14.78 33.55 -9.34
CA GLU A 131 13.95 34.17 -8.29
C GLU A 131 12.45 34.26 -8.67
N ASN A 132 12.08 33.96 -9.92
CA ASN A 132 10.69 33.95 -10.38
C ASN A 132 9.99 32.61 -10.15
N VAL A 133 10.73 31.55 -9.82
CA VAL A 133 10.16 30.21 -9.59
C VAL A 133 9.89 30.02 -8.11
N LEU A 134 8.66 29.68 -7.77
CA LEU A 134 8.24 29.38 -6.39
C LEU A 134 8.46 27.89 -6.07
N TYR A 135 9.72 27.49 -5.85
CA TYR A 135 10.06 26.10 -5.51
C TYR A 135 9.45 25.62 -4.20
N GLU A 136 9.16 26.52 -3.26
CA GLU A 136 8.44 26.21 -2.01
C GLU A 136 7.10 25.55 -2.29
N LYS A 137 6.31 26.09 -3.23
CA LYS A 137 5.02 25.50 -3.62
C LYS A 137 5.17 24.10 -4.22
N LEU A 138 6.27 23.86 -4.93
CA LEU A 138 6.54 22.53 -5.49
C LEU A 138 6.86 21.53 -4.38
N VAL A 139 7.63 21.95 -3.38
CA VAL A 139 7.91 21.14 -2.18
C VAL A 139 6.61 20.88 -1.40
N ASP A 140 5.77 21.89 -1.19
CA ASP A 140 4.47 21.73 -0.54
C ASP A 140 3.59 20.71 -1.26
N GLN A 141 3.54 20.76 -2.60
CA GLN A 141 2.79 19.79 -3.39
C GLN A 141 3.33 18.37 -3.22
N ILE A 142 4.65 18.18 -3.16
CA ILE A 142 5.28 16.88 -2.92
C ILE A 142 4.93 16.39 -1.52
N LEU A 143 5.11 17.22 -0.49
CA LEU A 143 4.84 16.88 0.90
C LEU A 143 3.37 16.52 1.12
N ALA A 144 2.46 17.35 0.62
CA ALA A 144 1.03 17.07 0.69
C ALA A 144 0.64 15.79 -0.09
N SER A 145 1.33 15.49 -1.20
CA SER A 145 1.10 14.25 -1.95
C SER A 145 1.59 13.00 -1.20
N ILE A 146 2.64 13.10 -0.40
CA ILE A 146 3.07 12.02 0.51
C ILE A 146 2.02 11.84 1.61
N ASP A 147 1.65 12.93 2.26
CA ASP A 147 0.74 12.93 3.41
C ASP A 147 -0.67 12.45 3.05
N ASN A 148 -1.17 12.81 1.88
CA ASN A 148 -2.44 12.33 1.31
C ASN A 148 -2.34 10.91 0.73
N GLN A 149 -1.16 10.26 0.77
CA GLN A 149 -0.90 8.94 0.16
C GLN A 149 -1.08 8.91 -1.38
N ASP A 150 -1.00 10.06 -2.05
CA ASP A 150 -0.92 10.17 -3.51
C ASP A 150 0.39 9.55 -4.03
N ILE A 151 1.46 9.75 -3.27
CA ILE A 151 2.74 9.09 -3.46
C ILE A 151 2.78 7.85 -2.58
N ARG A 152 2.95 6.70 -3.22
CA ARG A 152 3.23 5.42 -2.56
C ARG A 152 4.55 4.89 -3.10
N LEU A 153 5.37 4.35 -2.22
CA LEU A 153 6.73 3.93 -2.55
C LEU A 153 6.84 2.41 -2.66
N GLY A 154 7.63 1.94 -3.64
CA GLY A 154 8.01 0.55 -3.78
C GLY A 154 7.03 -0.33 -4.56
N TYR A 155 7.06 -1.63 -4.27
CA TYR A 155 6.33 -2.68 -4.97
C TYR A 155 4.92 -2.89 -4.38
N LYS A 156 3.98 -3.38 -5.19
CA LYS A 156 2.58 -3.68 -4.80
C LYS A 156 1.84 -2.51 -4.14
N THR A 157 2.13 -1.29 -4.54
CA THR A 157 1.49 -0.09 -3.99
C THR A 157 -0.04 -0.08 -4.16
N SER A 158 -0.56 -0.60 -5.27
CA SER A 158 -2.00 -0.78 -5.50
C SER A 158 -2.65 -1.85 -4.61
N ARG A 159 -1.83 -2.69 -3.99
CA ARG A 159 -2.27 -3.80 -3.13
C ARG A 159 -1.98 -3.54 -1.65
N GLY A 160 -1.89 -2.26 -1.27
CA GLY A 160 -1.83 -1.82 0.10
C GLY A 160 -0.43 -1.62 0.68
N LEU A 161 0.65 -1.69 -0.11
CA LEU A 161 2.00 -1.41 0.38
C LEU A 161 2.42 0.03 0.09
N GLY A 162 3.40 0.53 0.87
CA GLY A 162 4.18 1.72 0.57
C GLY A 162 3.49 3.06 0.81
N ALA A 163 2.48 3.11 1.67
CA ALA A 163 1.85 4.36 2.09
C ALA A 163 2.61 5.00 3.26
N PHE A 164 2.69 6.33 3.25
CA PHE A 164 3.40 7.11 4.25
C PHE A 164 2.54 8.23 4.82
N LYS A 165 2.91 8.70 6.00
CA LYS A 165 2.39 9.89 6.65
C LYS A 165 3.58 10.76 7.07
N ILE A 166 3.48 12.07 6.87
CA ILE A 166 4.48 13.02 7.34
C ILE A 166 4.23 13.31 8.81
N GLU A 167 5.26 13.21 9.62
CA GLU A 167 5.20 13.52 11.05
C GLU A 167 5.72 14.92 11.33
N ARG A 168 6.82 15.27 10.68
CA ARG A 168 7.47 16.55 10.91
C ARG A 168 8.23 17.00 9.68
N VAL A 169 8.18 18.29 9.41
CA VAL A 169 9.03 18.96 8.43
C VAL A 169 9.73 20.11 9.09
N GLY A 170 11.04 20.20 8.89
CA GLY A 170 11.84 21.36 9.21
C GLY A 170 12.30 22.05 7.93
N SER A 171 12.38 23.38 7.90
CA SER A 171 12.91 24.14 6.78
C SER A 171 13.99 25.11 7.22
N LYS A 172 14.92 25.40 6.31
CA LYS A 172 15.90 26.50 6.46
C LYS A 172 16.17 27.10 5.11
N ILE A 173 16.09 28.43 5.03
CA ILE A 173 16.27 29.16 3.78
C ILE A 173 17.43 30.16 3.97
N PHE A 174 18.40 30.06 3.06
CA PHE A 174 19.54 31.01 3.00
C PHE A 174 19.41 31.88 1.75
N ASN A 175 19.57 33.16 1.94
CA ASN A 175 19.55 34.19 0.91
C ASN A 175 20.73 35.16 1.13
N LYS A 176 20.72 36.30 0.44
CA LYS A 176 21.80 37.32 0.55
C LYS A 176 21.92 37.89 1.95
N ASP A 177 20.84 37.97 2.73
CA ASP A 177 20.77 38.66 4.02
C ASP A 177 21.28 37.79 5.17
N ASN A 178 21.11 36.45 5.09
CA ASN A 178 21.51 35.51 6.12
C ASN A 178 22.55 34.48 5.66
N TYR A 179 23.27 34.78 4.59
CA TYR A 179 24.25 33.87 3.99
C TYR A 179 25.37 33.45 4.97
N ASN A 180 25.73 34.31 5.92
CA ASN A 180 26.76 33.99 6.91
C ASN A 180 26.37 32.82 7.84
N ASP A 181 25.09 32.65 8.11
CA ASP A 181 24.59 31.58 8.98
C ASP A 181 24.75 30.20 8.32
N TYR A 182 24.86 30.17 6.98
CA TYR A 182 25.08 28.95 6.22
C TYR A 182 26.40 28.25 6.54
N PHE A 183 27.42 28.97 6.93
CA PHE A 183 28.73 28.39 7.28
C PHE A 183 28.68 27.47 8.51
N ASN A 184 27.76 27.75 9.43
CA ASN A 184 27.57 26.96 10.66
C ASN A 184 26.38 26.00 10.59
N PHE A 185 25.69 25.94 9.44
CA PHE A 185 24.52 25.12 9.27
C PHE A 185 24.90 23.66 8.96
N ASP A 186 24.51 22.76 9.84
CA ASP A 186 24.58 21.32 9.60
C ASP A 186 23.21 20.80 9.15
N SER A 187 23.09 20.45 7.87
CA SER A 187 21.87 19.95 7.27
C SER A 187 21.45 18.54 7.74
N HIS A 188 22.30 17.85 8.50
CA HIS A 188 22.00 16.52 9.04
C HIS A 188 21.29 16.55 10.40
N GLN A 189 21.22 17.71 11.04
CA GLN A 189 20.64 17.88 12.36
C GLN A 189 19.30 18.60 12.29
N LEU A 190 18.22 17.89 12.62
CA LEU A 190 16.85 18.45 12.62
C LEU A 190 16.71 19.71 13.49
N ASN A 191 17.46 19.81 14.58
CA ASN A 191 17.42 20.97 15.49
C ASN A 191 17.91 22.28 14.85
N ASN A 192 18.60 22.22 13.71
CA ASN A 192 19.04 23.39 12.96
C ASN A 192 17.96 23.95 12.02
N TYR A 193 16.80 23.30 11.96
CA TYR A 193 15.68 23.69 11.11
C TYR A 193 14.58 24.35 11.92
N ASP A 194 13.93 25.32 11.31
CA ASP A 194 12.69 25.89 11.82
C ASP A 194 11.51 24.95 11.46
N LEU A 195 10.49 24.85 12.33
CA LEU A 195 9.31 24.06 12.02
C LEU A 195 8.63 24.59 10.75
N TYR A 196 8.27 23.69 9.84
CA TYR A 196 7.63 24.06 8.58
C TYR A 196 6.27 23.38 8.47
N GLU A 197 5.25 24.18 8.21
CA GLU A 197 3.90 23.71 7.91
C GLU A 197 3.67 23.86 6.40
N PHE A 198 3.43 22.76 5.71
CA PHE A 198 3.14 22.76 4.28
C PHE A 198 1.66 22.92 4.01
N GLU A 199 1.32 23.46 2.85
CA GLU A 199 -0.06 23.69 2.44
C GLU A 199 -0.76 22.35 2.12
N ALA A 200 -1.85 22.05 2.84
CA ALA A 200 -2.63 20.84 2.60
C ALA A 200 -3.36 20.93 1.25
N LEU A 201 -3.22 19.91 0.43
CA LEU A 201 -3.98 19.80 -0.82
C LEU A 201 -5.29 19.05 -0.60
N ALA A 202 -6.33 19.46 -1.32
CA ALA A 202 -7.58 18.72 -1.35
C ALA A 202 -7.35 17.29 -1.84
N SER A 203 -7.90 16.32 -1.11
CA SER A 203 -7.78 14.91 -1.46
C SER A 203 -8.38 14.64 -2.85
N LYS A 204 -7.61 14.00 -3.70
CA LYS A 204 -8.03 13.54 -5.03
C LYS A 204 -8.63 12.14 -4.99
N TYR A 205 -8.86 11.63 -3.79
CA TYR A 205 -9.36 10.29 -3.56
C TYR A 205 -10.80 10.32 -3.06
N LEU A 206 -11.50 9.25 -3.35
CA LEU A 206 -12.69 8.84 -2.62
C LEU A 206 -12.22 7.76 -1.64
N ASN A 207 -12.47 7.97 -0.37
CA ASN A 207 -12.07 7.06 0.69
C ASN A 207 -13.30 6.34 1.25
N MET A 208 -13.21 5.01 1.31
CA MET A 208 -14.24 4.18 1.93
C MET A 208 -13.64 3.43 3.11
N LYS A 209 -14.31 3.48 4.27
CA LYS A 209 -13.96 2.72 5.47
C LYS A 209 -15.13 1.83 5.84
N ILE A 210 -14.87 0.54 5.93
CA ILE A 210 -15.88 -0.47 6.19
C ILE A 210 -15.51 -1.22 7.47
N SER A 211 -16.28 -1.03 8.54
CA SER A 211 -16.12 -1.79 9.77
C SER A 211 -16.77 -3.16 9.61
N LEU A 212 -16.00 -4.21 9.88
CA LEU A 212 -16.36 -5.58 9.61
C LEU A 212 -16.23 -6.43 10.87
N LYS A 213 -17.22 -7.28 11.12
CA LYS A 213 -17.17 -8.34 12.14
C LYS A 213 -17.07 -9.69 11.46
N GLN A 214 -16.04 -10.43 11.80
CA GLN A 214 -15.82 -11.78 11.28
C GLN A 214 -16.89 -12.73 11.79
N GLN A 215 -17.41 -13.56 10.90
CA GLN A 215 -18.38 -14.63 11.23
C GLN A 215 -17.68 -15.99 11.10
N GLY A 216 -17.35 -16.61 12.24
CA GLY A 216 -16.62 -17.86 12.26
C GLY A 216 -15.12 -17.70 11.98
N GLY A 217 -14.52 -18.65 11.30
CA GLY A 217 -13.08 -18.71 11.06
C GLY A 217 -12.62 -17.96 9.80
N LEU A 218 -11.41 -17.45 9.84
CA LEU A 218 -10.69 -16.89 8.69
C LEU A 218 -9.32 -17.57 8.57
N SER A 219 -9.00 -18.02 7.36
CA SER A 219 -7.72 -18.65 7.05
C SER A 219 -7.08 -17.97 5.84
N ILE A 220 -6.10 -17.12 6.11
CA ILE A 220 -5.17 -16.59 5.10
C ILE A 220 -3.81 -17.15 5.51
N ARG A 221 -3.35 -18.18 4.80
CA ARG A 221 -2.31 -19.07 5.29
C ARG A 221 -0.91 -18.57 4.96
N THR A 222 -0.02 -18.74 5.93
CA THR A 222 1.42 -18.82 5.72
C THR A 222 1.94 -20.13 6.28
N TYR A 223 3.05 -20.63 5.71
CA TYR A 223 3.66 -21.88 6.16
C TYR A 223 4.59 -21.61 7.34
N GLN A 224 4.55 -22.51 8.30
CA GLN A 224 5.56 -22.54 9.37
C GLN A 224 6.57 -23.66 9.12
N THR A 225 7.84 -23.36 9.39
CA THR A 225 8.95 -24.30 9.19
C THR A 225 9.42 -24.94 10.51
N LYS A 226 8.92 -24.48 11.66
CA LYS A 226 9.35 -24.99 12.95
C LYS A 226 8.65 -26.30 13.31
N LYS A 227 9.46 -27.30 13.62
CA LYS A 227 8.96 -28.63 13.99
C LYS A 227 8.17 -28.57 15.31
N GLY A 228 6.92 -29.04 15.29
CA GLY A 228 6.04 -29.09 16.48
C GLY A 228 4.99 -27.96 16.54
N GLU A 229 5.06 -26.99 15.66
CA GLU A 229 4.03 -25.96 15.47
C GLU A 229 2.95 -26.44 14.47
N ALA A 230 1.97 -25.57 14.18
CA ALA A 230 0.96 -25.87 13.17
C ALA A 230 1.57 -25.84 11.76
N ASP A 231 1.09 -26.71 10.86
CA ASP A 231 1.55 -26.75 9.46
C ASP A 231 1.15 -25.47 8.70
N PHE A 232 0.03 -24.87 9.11
CA PHE A 232 -0.49 -23.61 8.57
C PHE A 232 -0.94 -22.73 9.71
N ILE A 233 -0.54 -21.45 9.64
CA ILE A 233 -1.03 -20.41 10.54
C ILE A 233 -1.67 -19.29 9.74
N HIS A 234 -2.54 -18.52 10.39
CA HIS A 234 -3.01 -17.26 9.83
C HIS A 234 -1.84 -16.27 9.73
N ILE A 235 -1.80 -15.48 8.65
CA ILE A 235 -0.73 -14.52 8.40
C ILE A 235 -0.77 -13.37 9.42
N HIS A 236 0.42 -12.95 9.88
CA HIS A 236 0.59 -11.88 10.86
C HIS A 236 1.45 -10.76 10.30
N SER A 237 1.33 -9.57 10.86
CA SER A 237 2.29 -8.48 10.77
C SER A 237 2.73 -8.15 12.18
N GLY A 238 4.00 -8.40 12.49
CA GLY A 238 4.47 -8.49 13.88
C GLY A 238 3.69 -9.56 14.62
N ASN A 239 3.06 -9.16 15.72
CA ASN A 239 2.25 -10.06 16.57
C ASN A 239 0.74 -9.99 16.29
N LYS A 240 0.31 -9.28 15.25
CA LYS A 240 -1.12 -9.07 14.96
C LYS A 240 -1.54 -9.85 13.72
N PRO A 241 -2.63 -10.62 13.77
CA PRO A 241 -3.19 -11.24 12.57
C PRO A 241 -3.71 -10.14 11.64
N VAL A 242 -3.49 -10.32 10.35
CA VAL A 242 -3.83 -9.32 9.33
C VAL A 242 -4.56 -9.94 8.15
N ILE A 243 -5.26 -9.09 7.43
CA ILE A 243 -5.80 -9.39 6.11
C ILE A 243 -5.02 -8.56 5.10
N PRO A 244 -4.15 -9.16 4.29
CA PRO A 244 -3.37 -8.43 3.30
C PRO A 244 -4.26 -7.70 2.29
N GLY A 245 -3.84 -6.51 1.87
CA GLY A 245 -4.53 -5.77 0.79
C GLY A 245 -4.62 -6.55 -0.52
N THR A 246 -3.68 -7.48 -0.75
CA THR A 246 -3.74 -8.42 -1.89
C THR A 246 -4.94 -9.34 -1.85
N SER A 247 -5.32 -9.81 -0.67
CA SER A 247 -6.50 -10.67 -0.47
C SER A 247 -7.79 -9.89 -0.72
N TRP A 248 -7.90 -8.68 -0.20
CA TRP A 248 -9.01 -7.78 -0.50
C TRP A 248 -9.10 -7.44 -1.98
N ASN A 249 -7.98 -7.03 -2.58
CA ASN A 249 -7.93 -6.69 -4.01
C ASN A 249 -8.41 -7.85 -4.89
N GLY A 250 -7.96 -9.07 -4.63
CA GLY A 250 -8.36 -10.25 -5.40
C GLY A 250 -9.86 -10.53 -5.28
N LEU A 251 -10.43 -10.46 -4.07
CA LEU A 251 -11.85 -10.66 -3.83
C LEU A 251 -12.70 -9.59 -4.54
N PHE A 252 -12.36 -8.32 -4.32
CA PHE A 252 -13.09 -7.20 -4.91
C PHE A 252 -12.98 -7.17 -6.43
N ARG A 253 -11.77 -7.38 -7.01
CA ARG A 253 -11.58 -7.41 -8.46
C ARG A 253 -12.48 -8.48 -9.13
N LYS A 254 -12.54 -9.67 -8.55
CA LYS A 254 -13.39 -10.77 -9.09
C LYS A 254 -14.85 -10.38 -9.08
N GLN A 255 -15.38 -9.93 -7.93
CA GLN A 255 -16.79 -9.60 -7.77
C GLN A 255 -17.18 -8.31 -8.51
N PHE A 256 -16.30 -7.33 -8.54
CA PHE A 256 -16.48 -6.11 -9.32
C PHE A 256 -16.61 -6.42 -10.82
N ASN A 257 -15.72 -7.28 -11.35
CA ASN A 257 -15.77 -7.70 -12.75
C ASN A 257 -17.08 -8.47 -13.09
N TYR A 258 -17.63 -9.20 -12.14
CA TYR A 258 -18.95 -9.83 -12.29
C TYR A 258 -20.04 -8.77 -12.54
N TYR A 259 -20.08 -7.71 -11.71
CA TYR A 259 -21.06 -6.63 -11.88
C TYR A 259 -20.81 -5.80 -13.14
N LEU A 260 -19.57 -5.56 -13.52
CA LEU A 260 -19.25 -4.88 -14.77
C LEU A 260 -19.83 -5.59 -16.00
N LYS A 261 -19.84 -6.92 -15.99
CA LYS A 261 -20.42 -7.72 -17.09
C LYS A 261 -21.96 -7.69 -17.12
N LEU A 262 -22.61 -7.37 -16.01
CA LEU A 262 -24.07 -7.28 -15.92
C LEU A 262 -24.62 -5.89 -16.27
N LEU A 263 -23.83 -4.85 -16.08
CA LEU A 263 -24.25 -3.47 -16.26
C LEU A 263 -23.81 -2.97 -17.64
N PRO A 264 -24.69 -2.32 -18.42
CA PRO A 264 -24.32 -1.70 -19.70
C PRO A 264 -23.52 -0.41 -19.42
N GLN A 265 -22.19 -0.51 -19.48
CA GLN A 265 -21.31 0.63 -19.22
C GLN A 265 -19.96 0.44 -19.94
N GLU A 266 -19.21 1.54 -20.14
CA GLU A 266 -17.95 1.57 -20.92
C GLU A 266 -16.68 1.43 -20.06
N ILE A 267 -16.80 1.14 -18.76
CA ILE A 267 -15.66 1.03 -17.84
C ILE A 267 -15.03 -0.35 -17.98
N LYS A 268 -13.72 -0.39 -18.20
CA LYS A 268 -12.94 -1.64 -18.18
C LYS A 268 -12.38 -1.92 -16.79
N ILE A 269 -12.26 -3.20 -16.43
CA ILE A 269 -11.71 -3.59 -15.13
C ILE A 269 -10.26 -3.12 -14.97
N GLU A 270 -9.50 -3.05 -16.06
CA GLU A 270 -8.12 -2.58 -16.11
C GLU A 270 -7.99 -1.10 -15.74
N ASP A 271 -8.98 -0.27 -16.08
CA ASP A 271 -9.00 1.15 -15.74
C ASP A 271 -9.09 1.39 -14.23
N ILE A 272 -9.61 0.41 -13.48
CA ILE A 272 -9.81 0.50 -12.05
C ILE A 272 -8.74 -0.28 -11.29
N PHE A 273 -8.55 -1.57 -11.61
CA PHE A 273 -7.66 -2.48 -10.89
C PHE A 273 -6.26 -2.62 -11.52
N GLY A 274 -6.01 -1.91 -12.62
CA GLY A 274 -4.78 -2.00 -13.39
C GLY A 274 -4.71 -3.23 -14.29
N ALA A 275 -3.85 -3.15 -15.28
CA ALA A 275 -3.61 -4.24 -16.24
C ALA A 275 -2.80 -5.38 -15.59
N ASN A 276 -2.87 -6.57 -16.19
CA ASN A 276 -2.02 -7.69 -15.80
C ASN A 276 -0.56 -7.42 -16.19
N ILE A 277 0.39 -8.07 -15.49
CA ILE A 277 1.84 -7.87 -15.69
C ILE A 277 2.25 -8.20 -17.13
N ASP A 278 1.59 -9.20 -17.74
CA ASP A 278 1.88 -9.70 -19.09
C ASP A 278 1.14 -8.92 -20.20
N SER A 279 0.34 -7.89 -19.86
CA SER A 279 -0.34 -7.08 -20.87
C SER A 279 0.63 -6.09 -21.51
N GLU A 280 0.46 -5.84 -22.81
CA GLU A 280 1.23 -4.81 -23.54
C GLU A 280 0.94 -3.41 -22.98
N ASP A 281 -0.30 -3.16 -22.59
CA ASP A 281 -0.72 -1.92 -21.96
C ASP A 281 -0.49 -1.93 -20.45
N LYS A 282 0.47 -1.14 -19.98
CA LYS A 282 0.78 -1.00 -18.54
C LYS A 282 -0.12 0.05 -17.89
N ILE A 283 -1.35 -0.33 -17.56
CA ILE A 283 -2.30 0.54 -16.86
C ILE A 283 -2.12 0.39 -15.35
N LYS A 284 -1.85 1.51 -14.67
CA LYS A 284 -1.74 1.56 -13.21
C LYS A 284 -3.12 1.46 -12.58
N SER A 285 -3.24 0.74 -11.47
CA SER A 285 -4.48 0.68 -10.68
C SER A 285 -4.88 2.06 -10.14
N ASN A 286 -6.16 2.37 -10.21
CA ASN A 286 -6.78 3.55 -9.59
C ASN A 286 -7.40 3.23 -8.22
N ILE A 287 -7.49 1.95 -7.83
CA ILE A 287 -8.05 1.52 -6.54
C ILE A 287 -6.96 0.88 -5.68
N TYR A 288 -7.01 1.17 -4.38
CA TYR A 288 -6.04 0.70 -3.39
C TYR A 288 -6.77 0.09 -2.21
N PHE A 289 -6.27 -1.06 -1.73
CA PHE A 289 -6.78 -1.77 -0.56
C PHE A 289 -5.69 -1.81 0.49
N LYS A 290 -5.94 -1.22 1.65
CA LYS A 290 -5.00 -1.26 2.76
C LYS A 290 -5.04 -2.61 3.45
N GLU A 291 -3.91 -3.03 4.02
CA GLU A 291 -3.86 -4.18 4.92
C GLU A 291 -4.70 -3.88 6.15
N SER A 292 -5.53 -4.83 6.56
CA SER A 292 -6.44 -4.70 7.70
C SER A 292 -5.93 -5.51 8.88
N ILE A 293 -5.78 -4.89 10.04
CA ILE A 293 -5.44 -5.58 11.29
C ILE A 293 -6.73 -6.18 11.87
N ILE A 294 -6.63 -7.37 12.43
CA ILE A 294 -7.74 -8.03 13.12
C ILE A 294 -7.60 -7.79 14.62
N TYR A 295 -8.65 -7.32 15.25
CA TYR A 295 -8.76 -7.05 16.68
C TYR A 295 -9.77 -8.00 17.33
N ASP A 296 -9.74 -8.13 18.65
CA ASP A 296 -10.70 -8.90 19.46
C ASP A 296 -10.91 -10.34 18.97
N TYR A 297 -9.85 -10.96 18.50
CA TYR A 297 -9.84 -12.28 17.86
C TYR A 297 -9.48 -13.41 18.83
N GLU A 298 -9.83 -14.63 18.43
CA GLU A 298 -9.40 -15.88 19.04
C GLU A 298 -8.60 -16.70 18.03
N ILE A 299 -7.50 -17.31 18.44
CA ILE A 299 -6.77 -18.29 17.62
C ILE A 299 -7.20 -19.69 18.02
N LEU A 300 -7.80 -20.43 17.07
CA LEU A 300 -8.15 -21.82 17.28
C LEU A 300 -7.22 -22.72 16.47
N SER A 301 -6.59 -23.63 17.20
CA SER A 301 -5.74 -24.68 16.63
C SER A 301 -6.56 -25.96 16.43
N MET A 302 -6.60 -26.47 15.21
CA MET A 302 -7.36 -27.64 14.85
C MET A 302 -6.50 -28.65 14.10
N VAL A 303 -6.62 -29.92 14.53
CA VAL A 303 -6.03 -31.04 13.78
C VAL A 303 -7.08 -31.61 12.84
N ARG A 304 -6.75 -31.70 11.58
CA ARG A 304 -7.63 -32.20 10.53
C ARG A 304 -7.01 -33.37 9.81
N ASN A 305 -7.87 -34.25 9.29
CA ASN A 305 -7.47 -35.40 8.51
C ASN A 305 -8.24 -35.46 7.20
N LYS A 306 -7.60 -35.86 6.11
CA LYS A 306 -8.26 -36.18 4.87
C LYS A 306 -8.89 -37.58 4.95
N ILE A 307 -10.17 -37.65 4.62
CA ILE A 307 -10.93 -38.90 4.62
C ILE A 307 -11.22 -39.24 3.16
N ASN A 308 -11.00 -40.51 2.81
CA ASN A 308 -11.39 -41.07 1.53
C ASN A 308 -12.94 -41.17 1.48
N ARG A 309 -13.54 -40.61 0.41
CA ARG A 309 -14.99 -40.55 0.26
C ARG A 309 -15.64 -41.91 -0.04
N TYR A 310 -14.84 -42.89 -0.47
CA TYR A 310 -15.37 -44.23 -0.87
C TYR A 310 -15.45 -45.18 0.29
N ASP A 311 -14.46 -45.21 1.18
CA ASP A 311 -14.36 -46.20 2.25
C ASP A 311 -14.27 -45.57 3.64
N ASN A 312 -14.37 -44.25 3.74
CA ASN A 312 -14.24 -43.46 4.98
C ASN A 312 -12.93 -43.71 5.73
N SER A 313 -11.91 -44.28 5.09
CA SER A 313 -10.57 -44.43 5.68
C SER A 313 -9.81 -43.14 5.68
N THR A 314 -8.86 -42.99 6.58
CA THR A 314 -7.93 -41.88 6.62
C THR A 314 -6.89 -41.99 5.51
N ILE A 315 -6.67 -40.92 4.74
CA ILE A 315 -5.64 -40.89 3.73
C ILE A 315 -4.27 -40.72 4.40
N LYS A 316 -3.33 -41.62 4.10
CA LYS A 316 -1.96 -41.56 4.62
C LYS A 316 -1.31 -40.21 4.24
N GLY A 317 -0.74 -39.50 5.22
CA GLY A 317 -0.17 -38.14 5.02
C GLY A 317 -1.23 -37.02 4.94
N GLY A 318 -2.50 -37.32 5.22
CA GLY A 318 -3.59 -36.34 5.21
C GLY A 318 -3.84 -35.62 6.53
N LEU A 319 -3.07 -35.95 7.56
CA LEU A 319 -3.16 -35.26 8.85
C LEU A 319 -2.39 -33.93 8.79
N TYR A 320 -3.04 -32.87 9.20
CA TYR A 320 -2.42 -31.55 9.31
C TYR A 320 -3.02 -30.75 10.46
N LYS A 321 -2.22 -29.89 11.04
CA LYS A 321 -2.59 -28.96 12.11
C LYS A 321 -2.66 -27.54 11.52
N GLU A 322 -3.75 -26.86 11.75
CA GLU A 322 -3.90 -25.48 11.33
C GLU A 322 -4.31 -24.55 12.47
N GLU A 323 -3.87 -23.32 12.41
CA GLU A 323 -4.30 -22.24 13.28
C GLU A 323 -5.01 -21.17 12.46
N SER A 324 -6.23 -20.86 12.86
CA SER A 324 -7.08 -19.88 12.18
C SER A 324 -7.58 -18.83 13.16
N CYS A 325 -7.82 -17.62 12.65
CA CYS A 325 -8.37 -16.51 13.40
C CYS A 325 -9.91 -16.59 13.42
N TYR A 326 -10.52 -16.36 14.57
CA TYR A 326 -11.97 -16.44 14.77
C TYR A 326 -12.51 -15.18 15.45
N ASN A 327 -13.75 -14.83 15.10
CA ASN A 327 -14.62 -13.86 15.77
C ASN A 327 -14.08 -12.43 15.87
N GLY A 328 -13.01 -12.11 15.16
CA GLY A 328 -12.36 -10.80 15.22
C GLY A 328 -13.17 -9.68 14.56
N THR A 329 -12.76 -8.47 14.86
CA THR A 329 -13.22 -7.24 14.20
C THR A 329 -12.10 -6.64 13.37
N THR A 330 -12.44 -6.00 12.25
CA THR A 330 -11.44 -5.38 11.37
C THR A 330 -12.04 -4.22 10.60
N GLU A 331 -11.18 -3.36 10.09
CA GLU A 331 -11.59 -2.25 9.21
C GLU A 331 -10.94 -2.44 7.84
N LEU A 332 -11.75 -2.42 6.79
CA LEU A 332 -11.30 -2.39 5.40
C LEU A 332 -11.28 -0.94 4.92
N GLU A 333 -10.11 -0.45 4.54
CA GLU A 333 -9.94 0.84 3.89
C GLU A 333 -9.74 0.65 2.38
N ILE A 334 -10.59 1.31 1.58
CA ILE A 334 -10.51 1.36 0.12
C ILE A 334 -10.32 2.80 -0.30
N THR A 335 -9.36 3.05 -1.17
CA THR A 335 -9.06 4.37 -1.71
C THR A 335 -9.15 4.33 -3.23
N LEU A 336 -9.99 5.17 -3.84
CA LEU A 336 -10.15 5.30 -5.29
C LEU A 336 -9.59 6.64 -5.77
N ASN A 337 -8.62 6.61 -6.68
CA ASN A 337 -8.08 7.80 -7.33
C ASN A 337 -9.06 8.35 -8.37
N LYS A 338 -9.47 9.60 -8.21
CA LYS A 338 -10.46 10.26 -9.09
C LYS A 338 -9.85 10.97 -10.31
N ARG A 339 -8.50 11.05 -10.41
CA ARG A 339 -7.82 11.90 -11.42
C ARG A 339 -8.17 11.56 -12.88
N SER A 340 -8.27 10.28 -13.20
CA SER A 340 -8.51 9.78 -14.57
C SER A 340 -9.97 9.41 -14.83
N LEU A 341 -10.87 9.72 -13.89
CA LEU A 341 -12.27 9.32 -13.93
C LEU A 341 -13.18 10.55 -13.99
N ASN A 342 -14.22 10.49 -14.81
CA ASN A 342 -15.26 11.51 -14.78
C ASN A 342 -16.29 11.24 -13.68
N SER A 343 -17.13 12.21 -13.36
CA SER A 343 -18.10 12.12 -12.27
C SER A 343 -19.07 10.95 -12.43
N GLN A 344 -19.50 10.62 -13.66
CA GLN A 344 -20.40 9.51 -13.94
C GLN A 344 -19.69 8.16 -13.67
N GLN A 345 -18.44 8.01 -14.09
CA GLN A 345 -17.64 6.82 -13.81
C GLN A 345 -17.44 6.61 -12.31
N ILE A 346 -17.14 7.70 -11.57
CA ILE A 346 -16.97 7.64 -10.12
C ILE A 346 -18.24 7.12 -9.44
N GLU A 347 -19.42 7.62 -9.82
CA GLU A 347 -20.68 7.17 -9.25
C GLU A 347 -21.00 5.71 -9.59
N ILE A 348 -20.71 5.25 -10.81
CA ILE A 348 -20.87 3.86 -11.21
C ILE A 348 -19.93 2.96 -10.38
N ILE A 349 -18.66 3.34 -10.27
CA ILE A 349 -17.67 2.59 -9.49
C ILE A 349 -18.09 2.52 -8.02
N LYS A 350 -18.52 3.63 -7.44
CA LYS A 350 -19.04 3.70 -6.06
C LYS A 350 -20.20 2.71 -5.87
N LYS A 351 -21.19 2.73 -6.77
CA LYS A 351 -22.34 1.81 -6.69
C LYS A 351 -21.91 0.34 -6.77
N ILE A 352 -21.00 -0.01 -7.69
CA ILE A 352 -20.51 -1.38 -7.79
C ILE A 352 -19.75 -1.79 -6.53
N LEU A 353 -18.91 -0.93 -5.96
CA LEU A 353 -18.22 -1.21 -4.70
C LEU A 353 -19.21 -1.47 -3.56
N LEU A 354 -20.30 -0.69 -3.47
CA LEU A 354 -21.35 -0.91 -2.48
C LEU A 354 -22.09 -2.24 -2.69
N LEU A 355 -22.33 -2.66 -3.94
CA LEU A 355 -22.87 -3.98 -4.25
C LEU A 355 -21.92 -5.10 -3.79
N VAL A 356 -20.62 -4.97 -4.04
CA VAL A 356 -19.62 -5.94 -3.56
C VAL A 356 -19.60 -6.02 -2.04
N ILE A 357 -19.70 -4.86 -1.35
CA ILE A 357 -19.78 -4.79 0.12
C ILE A 357 -21.09 -5.46 0.62
N LYS A 358 -22.20 -5.28 -0.09
CA LYS A 358 -23.46 -5.96 0.22
C LYS A 358 -23.35 -7.47 0.06
N ASP A 359 -22.69 -7.96 -0.99
CA ASP A 359 -22.44 -9.39 -1.18
C ASP A 359 -21.55 -9.97 -0.06
N LEU A 360 -20.57 -9.19 0.42
CA LEU A 360 -19.75 -9.58 1.57
C LEU A 360 -20.60 -9.70 2.84
N ASP A 361 -21.49 -8.74 3.09
CA ASP A 361 -22.43 -8.73 4.22
C ASP A 361 -23.40 -9.90 4.20
N GLN A 362 -23.88 -10.27 3.02
CA GLN A 362 -24.82 -11.37 2.84
C GLN A 362 -24.16 -12.76 2.73
N GLY A 363 -22.82 -12.82 2.75
CA GLY A 363 -22.07 -14.06 2.65
C GLY A 363 -22.02 -14.68 1.26
N PHE A 364 -22.40 -13.96 0.19
CA PHE A 364 -22.25 -14.41 -1.19
C PHE A 364 -20.79 -14.50 -1.62
N ILE A 365 -19.93 -13.69 -1.02
CA ILE A 365 -18.49 -13.75 -1.20
C ILE A 365 -17.79 -13.95 0.14
N ALA A 366 -16.71 -14.71 0.12
CA ALA A 366 -15.92 -15.04 1.30
C ALA A 366 -14.44 -14.89 1.00
N LEU A 367 -13.68 -14.42 2.00
CA LEU A 367 -12.27 -14.07 1.90
C LEU A 367 -11.36 -15.20 2.37
N GLY A 368 -10.21 -15.36 1.71
CA GLY A 368 -9.17 -16.32 2.10
C GLY A 368 -9.45 -17.75 1.64
N GLY A 369 -8.83 -18.71 2.34
CA GLY A 369 -8.96 -20.13 2.08
C GLY A 369 -10.17 -20.75 2.79
N GLU A 370 -10.51 -21.99 2.39
CA GLU A 370 -11.56 -22.80 3.01
C GLU A 370 -12.97 -22.18 3.02
N THR A 371 -13.24 -21.32 2.05
CA THR A 371 -14.55 -20.65 1.93
C THR A 371 -15.71 -21.63 1.73
N SER A 372 -15.45 -22.80 1.10
CA SER A 372 -16.43 -23.85 0.91
C SER A 372 -16.91 -24.54 2.19
N ILE A 373 -16.18 -24.35 3.29
CA ILE A 373 -16.55 -24.86 4.62
C ILE A 373 -16.96 -23.75 5.59
N GLY A 374 -17.36 -22.58 5.07
CA GLY A 374 -17.94 -21.48 5.84
C GLY A 374 -16.91 -20.56 6.49
N ARG A 375 -15.67 -20.51 5.98
CA ARG A 375 -14.67 -19.56 6.45
C ARG A 375 -14.64 -18.29 5.60
N GLY A 376 -14.14 -17.21 6.20
CA GLY A 376 -13.95 -15.93 5.53
C GLY A 376 -15.21 -15.10 5.34
N LEU A 377 -16.24 -15.37 6.13
CA LEU A 377 -17.48 -14.61 6.15
C LEU A 377 -17.39 -13.41 7.08
N PHE A 378 -18.01 -12.30 6.67
CA PHE A 378 -18.03 -11.06 7.43
C PHE A 378 -19.44 -10.47 7.50
N LYS A 379 -19.73 -9.80 8.60
CA LYS A 379 -20.87 -8.90 8.74
C LYS A 379 -20.37 -7.47 8.65
N VAL A 380 -21.05 -6.68 7.84
CA VAL A 380 -20.76 -5.24 7.73
C VAL A 380 -21.50 -4.52 8.87
N GLU A 381 -20.74 -3.82 9.71
CA GLU A 381 -21.30 -3.05 10.83
C GLU A 381 -21.50 -1.59 10.46
N LYS A 382 -20.58 -1.03 9.65
CA LYS A 382 -20.64 0.38 9.25
C LYS A 382 -19.92 0.59 7.93
N VAL A 383 -20.45 1.47 7.10
CA VAL A 383 -19.79 1.97 5.88
C VAL A 383 -19.68 3.48 5.97
N MET A 384 -18.50 4.02 5.72
CA MET A 384 -18.23 5.45 5.62
C MET A 384 -17.61 5.77 4.26
N ILE A 385 -18.06 6.84 3.63
CA ILE A 385 -17.51 7.38 2.39
C ILE A 385 -17.16 8.85 2.64
N ASP A 386 -15.89 9.22 2.47
CA ASP A 386 -15.38 10.57 2.75
C ASP A 386 -15.91 11.10 4.11
N ASP A 387 -15.74 10.26 5.16
CA ASP A 387 -16.14 10.47 6.55
C ASP A 387 -17.66 10.62 6.79
N LYS A 388 -18.50 10.35 5.79
CA LYS A 388 -19.97 10.31 5.94
C LYS A 388 -20.44 8.87 6.07
N CYS A 389 -21.32 8.62 7.04
CA CYS A 389 -21.95 7.30 7.19
C CYS A 389 -22.96 7.07 6.06
N VAL A 390 -22.89 5.89 5.45
CA VAL A 390 -23.75 5.48 4.34
C VAL A 390 -24.53 4.24 4.72
N CYS A 391 -25.84 4.27 4.48
CA CYS A 391 -26.69 3.10 4.63
C CYS A 391 -26.64 2.26 3.35
N LEU A 392 -26.28 0.96 3.45
CA LEU A 392 -26.22 0.07 2.30
C LEU A 392 -27.58 -0.13 1.60
N GLU A 393 -28.69 0.14 2.29
CA GLU A 393 -30.03 -0.04 1.75
C GLU A 393 -30.50 1.16 0.93
N ASP A 394 -30.04 2.38 1.25
CA ASP A 394 -30.51 3.61 0.64
C ASP A 394 -29.73 4.01 -0.63
N GLU A 395 -28.49 3.54 -0.79
CA GLU A 395 -27.60 3.99 -1.88
C GLU A 395 -27.54 3.02 -3.08
N VAL A 396 -28.18 1.84 -2.97
CA VAL A 396 -28.18 0.83 -4.05
C VAL A 396 -29.45 0.92 -4.89
N CYS A 397 -30.47 1.65 -4.46
CA CYS A 397 -31.73 1.85 -5.17
C CYS A 397 -31.68 2.91 -6.25
#